data_5df68c49fb8b4fa58bdfec9da44f30a1
#
_entry.id   5df68c49fb8b4fa58bdfec9da44f30a1
#
_cell.length_a   1.000
_cell.length_b   1.000
_cell.length_c   1.000
_cell.angle_alpha   90.00
_cell.angle_beta   90.00
_cell.angle_gamma   90.00
#
_symmetry.space_group_name_H-M   'P 1'
#
loop_
_entity.id
_entity.type
_entity.pdbx_description
1 polymer ?
#
loop_
_entity_poly.entity_id
_entity_poly.type
_entity_poly.pdbx_seq_one_letter_code
_entity_poly.pdbx_strand_id
1 'polypeptide(L)'
;MSNLFTRMKDSISADLHAILDHKEEKNPISMLNQYLRECEKETENVRSLVERQYKLKDEFQRELQDAGRMAAKRKHQAEVAERAGERELMQFALKEHEQYTEREQRLTFANQEASSQLENLEQKYEEMKHKLKDMNLRRLELMGRENTARAQAKMNTVLHSSERSYASQARFDEMERYIDRLEYQVQTNYYRSTIDAKTEALEKGLELEKTNTPS
;
A
#
# COMPACT_ATOMS: atom_id res chain seq x y z
N MET A 1 2.06 -21.94 -9.06
CA MET A 1 1.72 -20.59 -9.55
C MET A 1 2.89 -19.67 -9.20
N SER A 2 3.67 -19.25 -10.18
CA SER A 2 4.78 -18.32 -9.95
C SER A 2 4.21 -17.01 -9.43
N ASN A 3 4.54 -16.69 -8.19
CA ASN A 3 4.08 -15.50 -7.50
C ASN A 3 4.29 -14.27 -8.37
N LEU A 4 3.22 -13.53 -8.67
CA LEU A 4 3.25 -12.22 -9.35
C LEU A 4 4.32 -11.32 -8.71
N PHE A 5 4.52 -11.48 -7.43
CA PHE A 5 5.53 -10.83 -6.58
C PHE A 5 6.97 -11.22 -6.92
N THR A 6 7.23 -12.50 -7.19
CA THR A 6 8.57 -12.96 -7.59
C THR A 6 8.92 -12.42 -8.96
N ARG A 7 7.97 -12.46 -9.91
CA ARG A 7 8.14 -11.87 -11.25
C ARG A 7 8.35 -10.36 -11.21
N MET A 8 7.64 -9.64 -10.33
CA MET A 8 7.81 -8.21 -10.16
C MET A 8 9.16 -7.87 -9.50
N LYS A 9 9.59 -8.65 -8.48
CA LYS A 9 10.90 -8.49 -7.84
C LYS A 9 12.05 -8.76 -8.82
N ASP A 10 11.96 -9.82 -9.59
CA ASP A 10 13.01 -10.24 -10.53
C ASP A 10 13.07 -9.29 -11.74
N SER A 11 11.92 -8.82 -12.24
CA SER A 11 11.84 -7.80 -13.28
C SER A 11 12.40 -6.45 -12.82
N ILE A 12 12.02 -5.98 -11.61
CA ILE A 12 12.51 -4.71 -11.06
C ILE A 12 14.02 -4.72 -10.85
N SER A 13 14.58 -5.84 -10.33
CA SER A 13 16.01 -5.93 -10.05
C SER A 13 16.84 -6.07 -11.31
N ALA A 14 16.40 -6.88 -12.27
CA ALA A 14 17.10 -7.11 -13.53
C ALA A 14 17.00 -5.91 -14.48
N ASP A 15 15.79 -5.33 -14.61
CA ASP A 15 15.58 -4.19 -15.53
C ASP A 15 16.23 -2.90 -15.00
N LEU A 16 16.28 -2.70 -13.67
CA LEU A 16 16.93 -1.51 -13.11
C LEU A 16 18.45 -1.52 -13.35
N HIS A 17 19.11 -2.67 -13.22
CA HIS A 17 20.53 -2.82 -13.57
C HIS A 17 20.75 -2.68 -15.08
N ALA A 18 19.91 -3.29 -15.91
CA ALA A 18 19.99 -3.17 -17.36
C ALA A 18 19.77 -1.73 -17.86
N ILE A 19 18.82 -0.99 -17.27
CA ILE A 19 18.56 0.43 -17.58
C ILE A 19 19.74 1.34 -17.18
N LEU A 20 20.45 0.99 -16.08
CA LEU A 20 21.61 1.75 -15.63
C LEU A 20 22.88 1.47 -16.44
N ASP A 21 23.00 0.26 -17.00
CA ASP A 21 24.16 -0.19 -17.79
C ASP A 21 24.06 0.18 -19.28
N HIS A 22 22.84 0.36 -19.82
CA HIS A 22 22.65 0.79 -21.21
C HIS A 22 22.83 2.31 -21.36
N LYS A 23 24.05 2.68 -21.71
CA LYS A 23 24.51 4.07 -21.95
C LYS A 23 23.86 4.77 -23.17
N GLU A 24 22.98 4.08 -23.90
CA GLU A 24 22.48 4.54 -25.23
C GLU A 24 20.96 4.75 -25.31
N GLU A 25 20.14 4.43 -24.29
CA GLU A 25 18.70 4.64 -24.39
C GLU A 25 18.23 6.00 -23.89
N LYS A 26 17.43 6.60 -24.73
CA LYS A 26 16.93 7.99 -24.71
C LYS A 26 16.05 8.31 -23.48
N ASN A 27 16.58 8.40 -22.29
CA ASN A 27 15.91 8.92 -21.09
C ASN A 27 15.55 7.86 -20.04
N PRO A 28 16.51 7.37 -19.27
CA PRO A 28 16.29 6.38 -18.21
C PRO A 28 15.31 6.86 -17.13
N ILE A 29 15.23 8.18 -16.89
CA ILE A 29 14.28 8.76 -15.91
C ILE A 29 12.83 8.64 -16.43
N SER A 30 12.60 8.76 -17.74
CA SER A 30 11.25 8.59 -18.29
C SER A 30 10.74 7.17 -18.13
N MET A 31 11.60 6.16 -18.39
CA MET A 31 11.27 4.76 -18.19
C MET A 31 11.02 4.45 -16.71
N LEU A 32 11.85 4.96 -15.81
CA LEU A 32 11.67 4.80 -14.38
C LEU A 32 10.36 5.45 -13.89
N ASN A 33 10.01 6.61 -14.42
CA ASN A 33 8.73 7.26 -14.11
C ASN A 33 7.51 6.44 -14.58
N GLN A 34 7.60 5.82 -15.76
CA GLN A 34 6.54 4.93 -16.24
C GLN A 34 6.40 3.72 -15.33
N TYR A 35 7.52 3.10 -14.99
CA TYR A 35 7.56 1.92 -14.12
C TYR A 35 6.99 2.21 -12.71
N LEU A 36 7.33 3.36 -12.14
CA LEU A 36 6.78 3.81 -10.86
C LEU A 36 5.26 3.95 -10.91
N ARG A 37 4.70 4.52 -11.99
CA ARG A 37 3.24 4.62 -12.14
C ARG A 37 2.56 3.25 -12.21
N GLU A 38 3.20 2.29 -12.87
CA GLU A 38 2.69 0.91 -12.94
C GLU A 38 2.73 0.26 -11.54
N CYS A 39 3.83 0.43 -10.79
CA CYS A 39 3.95 -0.06 -9.42
C CYS A 39 2.95 0.62 -8.47
N GLU A 40 2.70 1.91 -8.60
CA GLU A 40 1.68 2.64 -7.83
C GLU A 40 0.28 2.06 -8.08
N LYS A 41 -0.05 1.81 -9.36
CA LYS A 41 -1.33 1.21 -9.74
C LYS A 41 -1.49 -0.20 -9.18
N GLU A 42 -0.44 -1.03 -9.26
CA GLU A 42 -0.48 -2.39 -8.69
C GLU A 42 -0.57 -2.37 -7.17
N THR A 43 0.08 -1.43 -6.50
CA THR A 43 -0.05 -1.25 -5.05
C THR A 43 -1.49 -0.89 -4.66
N GLU A 44 -2.16 -0.04 -5.43
CA GLU A 44 -3.57 0.30 -5.19
C GLU A 44 -4.51 -0.89 -5.48
N ASN A 45 -4.20 -1.71 -6.48
CA ASN A 45 -4.93 -2.96 -6.72
C ASN A 45 -4.82 -3.91 -5.53
N VAL A 46 -3.61 -4.08 -4.97
CA VAL A 46 -3.39 -4.92 -3.78
C VAL A 46 -4.13 -4.36 -2.57
N ARG A 47 -4.14 -3.04 -2.37
CA ARG A 47 -4.94 -2.39 -1.34
C ARG A 47 -6.43 -2.78 -1.43
N SER A 48 -6.98 -2.71 -2.64
CA SER A 48 -8.37 -3.10 -2.87
C SER A 48 -8.65 -4.58 -2.54
N LEU A 49 -7.65 -5.46 -2.75
CA LEU A 49 -7.76 -6.88 -2.38
C LEU A 49 -7.71 -7.07 -0.86
N VAL A 50 -6.84 -6.35 -0.15
CA VAL A 50 -6.79 -6.33 1.33
C VAL A 50 -8.14 -5.90 1.90
N GLU A 51 -8.72 -4.82 1.38
CA GLU A 51 -10.02 -4.33 1.83
C GLU A 51 -11.16 -5.35 1.61
N ARG A 52 -11.14 -6.07 0.47
CA ARG A 52 -12.11 -7.15 0.21
C ARG A 52 -11.93 -8.32 1.17
N GLN A 53 -10.70 -8.72 1.41
CA GLN A 53 -10.39 -9.82 2.33
C GLN A 53 -10.78 -9.46 3.77
N TYR A 54 -10.58 -8.22 4.18
CA TYR A 54 -11.05 -7.71 5.47
C TYR A 54 -12.57 -7.83 5.62
N LYS A 55 -13.34 -7.41 4.61
CA LYS A 55 -14.79 -7.52 4.61
C LYS A 55 -15.25 -8.98 4.69
N LEU A 56 -14.59 -9.87 3.94
CA LEU A 56 -14.90 -11.30 3.95
C LEU A 56 -14.66 -11.92 5.34
N LYS A 57 -13.54 -11.58 5.99
CA LYS A 57 -13.25 -12.02 7.37
C LYS A 57 -14.31 -11.51 8.35
N ASP A 58 -14.73 -10.25 8.23
CA ASP A 58 -15.75 -9.66 9.10
C ASP A 58 -17.12 -10.35 8.91
N GLU A 59 -17.47 -10.71 7.68
CA GLU A 59 -18.68 -11.48 7.36
C GLU A 59 -18.63 -12.89 7.98
N PHE A 60 -17.51 -13.62 7.82
CA PHE A 60 -17.35 -14.92 8.49
C PHE A 60 -17.46 -14.81 10.02
N GLN A 61 -16.93 -13.77 10.61
CA GLN A 61 -17.02 -13.55 12.04
C GLN A 61 -18.45 -13.31 12.51
N ARG A 62 -19.25 -12.55 11.76
CA ARG A 62 -20.68 -12.34 12.05
C ARG A 62 -21.48 -13.62 11.93
N GLU A 63 -21.31 -14.34 10.83
CA GLU A 63 -21.99 -15.63 10.61
C GLU A 63 -21.61 -16.65 11.68
N LEU A 64 -20.35 -16.69 12.12
CA LEU A 64 -19.87 -17.54 13.21
C LEU A 64 -20.61 -17.23 14.53
N GLN A 65 -20.70 -15.95 14.88
CA GLN A 65 -21.42 -15.52 16.09
C GLN A 65 -22.90 -15.90 16.02
N ASP A 66 -23.52 -15.72 14.88
CA ASP A 66 -24.93 -16.08 14.68
C ASP A 66 -25.16 -17.59 14.73
N ALA A 67 -24.28 -18.39 14.14
CA ALA A 67 -24.35 -19.84 14.23
C ALA A 67 -24.21 -20.33 15.68
N GLY A 68 -23.23 -19.81 16.44
CA GLY A 68 -23.04 -20.16 17.86
C GLY A 68 -24.25 -19.77 18.72
N ARG A 69 -24.81 -18.57 18.49
CA ARG A 69 -26.02 -18.11 19.17
C ARG A 69 -27.21 -19.03 18.89
N MET A 70 -27.38 -19.44 17.62
CA MET A 70 -28.46 -20.34 17.24
C MET A 70 -28.26 -21.75 17.77
N ALA A 71 -27.05 -22.29 17.77
CA ALA A 71 -26.71 -23.57 18.39
C ALA A 71 -27.08 -23.58 19.88
N ALA A 72 -26.66 -22.56 20.64
CA ALA A 72 -27.02 -22.42 22.05
C ALA A 72 -28.53 -22.31 22.29
N LYS A 73 -29.24 -21.53 21.46
CA LYS A 73 -30.69 -21.39 21.53
C LYS A 73 -31.40 -22.72 21.29
N ARG A 74 -31.00 -23.48 20.28
CA ARG A 74 -31.62 -24.77 19.96
C ARG A 74 -31.33 -25.82 21.02
N LYS A 75 -30.13 -25.81 21.59
CA LYS A 75 -29.81 -26.67 22.74
C LYS A 75 -30.75 -26.39 23.93
N HIS A 76 -30.90 -25.13 24.31
CA HIS A 76 -31.81 -24.74 25.37
C HIS A 76 -33.26 -25.13 25.10
N GLN A 77 -33.73 -24.97 23.86
CA GLN A 77 -35.08 -25.38 23.46
C GLN A 77 -35.27 -26.90 23.54
N ALA A 78 -34.26 -27.70 23.19
CA ALA A 78 -34.30 -29.13 23.37
C ALA A 78 -34.44 -29.54 24.85
N GLU A 79 -33.69 -28.90 25.75
CA GLU A 79 -33.75 -29.13 27.19
C GLU A 79 -35.13 -28.75 27.78
N VAL A 80 -35.77 -27.70 27.27
CA VAL A 80 -37.15 -27.28 27.68
C VAL A 80 -38.15 -28.28 27.20
N ALA A 81 -38.07 -28.73 25.92
CA ALA A 81 -38.99 -29.71 25.36
C ALA A 81 -38.90 -31.07 26.05
N GLU A 82 -37.70 -31.49 26.44
CA GLU A 82 -37.46 -32.69 27.20
C GLU A 82 -38.19 -32.63 28.57
N ARG A 83 -38.03 -31.52 29.29
CA ARG A 83 -38.71 -31.32 30.61
C ARG A 83 -40.23 -31.27 30.47
N ALA A 84 -40.77 -30.80 29.33
CA ALA A 84 -42.18 -30.76 29.05
C ALA A 84 -42.75 -32.09 28.52
N GLY A 85 -41.87 -33.09 28.25
CA GLY A 85 -42.28 -34.38 27.70
C GLY A 85 -42.61 -34.36 26.19
N GLU A 86 -42.30 -33.26 25.50
CA GLU A 86 -42.58 -33.01 24.07
C GLU A 86 -41.48 -33.61 23.18
N ARG A 87 -41.55 -34.93 22.93
CA ARG A 87 -40.48 -35.70 22.25
C ARG A 87 -40.23 -35.25 20.83
N GLU A 88 -41.24 -34.93 20.04
CA GLU A 88 -41.07 -34.51 18.64
C GLU A 88 -40.35 -33.15 18.58
N LEU A 89 -40.74 -32.21 19.43
CA LEU A 89 -40.11 -30.90 19.53
C LEU A 89 -38.66 -30.99 20.00
N MET A 90 -38.37 -31.86 20.98
CA MET A 90 -37.02 -32.15 21.42
C MET A 90 -36.12 -32.68 20.30
N GLN A 91 -36.59 -33.68 19.56
CA GLN A 91 -35.84 -34.27 18.44
C GLN A 91 -35.59 -33.24 17.33
N PHE A 92 -36.55 -32.40 17.00
CA PHE A 92 -36.37 -31.32 16.03
C PHE A 92 -35.34 -30.34 16.51
N ALA A 93 -35.38 -29.87 17.76
CA ALA A 93 -34.45 -28.91 18.32
C ALA A 93 -33.00 -29.49 18.40
N LEU A 94 -32.85 -30.76 18.73
CA LEU A 94 -31.56 -31.46 18.72
C LEU A 94 -30.95 -31.54 17.33
N LYS A 95 -31.76 -31.89 16.32
CA LYS A 95 -31.30 -31.91 14.92
C LYS A 95 -30.85 -30.54 14.42
N GLU A 96 -31.59 -29.50 14.75
CA GLU A 96 -31.19 -28.15 14.40
C GLU A 96 -29.94 -27.69 15.19
N HIS A 97 -29.83 -28.06 16.46
CA HIS A 97 -28.60 -27.81 17.24
C HIS A 97 -27.36 -28.44 16.57
N GLU A 98 -27.46 -29.69 16.12
CA GLU A 98 -26.37 -30.37 15.42
C GLU A 98 -25.98 -29.62 14.14
N GLN A 99 -26.96 -29.21 13.31
CA GLN A 99 -26.71 -28.46 12.09
C GLN A 99 -26.03 -27.11 12.35
N TYR A 100 -26.44 -26.37 13.39
CA TYR A 100 -25.78 -25.10 13.74
C TYR A 100 -24.41 -25.32 14.32
N THR A 101 -24.16 -26.38 15.07
CA THR A 101 -22.85 -26.75 15.58
C THR A 101 -21.89 -27.11 14.47
N GLU A 102 -22.32 -27.89 13.47
CA GLU A 102 -21.51 -28.16 12.28
C GLU A 102 -21.19 -26.88 11.47
N ARG A 103 -22.18 -25.95 11.37
CA ARG A 103 -22.00 -24.68 10.69
C ARG A 103 -20.97 -23.82 11.45
N GLU A 104 -21.07 -23.74 12.77
CA GLU A 104 -20.13 -23.05 13.64
C GLU A 104 -18.69 -23.56 13.46
N GLN A 105 -18.50 -24.87 13.42
CA GLN A 105 -17.17 -25.48 13.18
C GLN A 105 -16.60 -25.10 11.81
N ARG A 106 -17.43 -25.16 10.75
CA ARG A 106 -17.01 -24.77 9.40
C ARG A 106 -16.65 -23.29 9.31
N LEU A 107 -17.46 -22.43 9.93
CA LEU A 107 -17.22 -20.98 9.96
C LEU A 107 -16.00 -20.61 10.81
N THR A 108 -15.72 -21.34 11.89
CA THR A 108 -14.50 -21.17 12.69
C THR A 108 -13.27 -21.41 11.84
N PHE A 109 -13.24 -22.50 11.09
CA PHE A 109 -12.13 -22.80 10.18
C PHE A 109 -12.00 -21.72 9.07
N ALA A 110 -13.09 -21.37 8.42
CA ALA A 110 -13.10 -20.36 7.36
C ALA A 110 -12.63 -18.99 7.87
N ASN A 111 -13.04 -18.58 9.08
CA ASN A 111 -12.63 -17.32 9.69
C ASN A 111 -11.13 -17.32 10.06
N GLN A 112 -10.61 -18.44 10.56
CA GLN A 112 -9.16 -18.60 10.83
C GLN A 112 -8.35 -18.51 9.54
N GLU A 113 -8.78 -19.19 8.48
CA GLU A 113 -8.12 -19.15 7.18
C GLU A 113 -8.16 -17.74 6.58
N ALA A 114 -9.32 -17.08 6.60
CA ALA A 114 -9.47 -15.71 6.12
C ALA A 114 -8.60 -14.72 6.90
N SER A 115 -8.46 -14.90 8.21
CA SER A 115 -7.60 -14.07 9.06
C SER A 115 -6.12 -14.25 8.72
N SER A 116 -5.66 -15.48 8.54
CA SER A 116 -4.27 -15.76 8.14
C SER A 116 -3.95 -15.22 6.74
N GLN A 117 -4.89 -15.35 5.80
CA GLN A 117 -4.74 -14.78 4.46
C GLN A 117 -4.68 -13.26 4.49
N LEU A 118 -5.51 -12.61 5.33
CA LEU A 118 -5.52 -11.16 5.50
C LEU A 118 -4.17 -10.68 6.03
N GLU A 119 -3.66 -11.27 7.11
CA GLU A 119 -2.35 -10.92 7.69
C GLU A 119 -1.22 -11.01 6.65
N ASN A 120 -1.20 -12.07 5.86
CA ASN A 120 -0.22 -12.26 4.80
C ASN A 120 -0.34 -11.19 3.69
N LEU A 121 -1.56 -10.82 3.32
CA LEU A 121 -1.80 -9.76 2.33
C LEU A 121 -1.40 -8.38 2.85
N GLU A 122 -1.72 -8.06 4.11
CA GLU A 122 -1.33 -6.82 4.76
C GLU A 122 0.19 -6.67 4.83
N GLN A 123 0.90 -7.71 5.25
CA GLN A 123 2.35 -7.73 5.27
C GLN A 123 2.93 -7.43 3.89
N LYS A 124 2.43 -8.12 2.86
CA LYS A 124 2.90 -7.91 1.47
C LYS A 124 2.58 -6.50 0.96
N TYR A 125 1.43 -5.97 1.33
CA TYR A 125 1.05 -4.59 0.98
C TYR A 125 2.02 -3.58 1.61
N GLU A 126 2.38 -3.74 2.87
CA GLU A 126 3.38 -2.89 3.53
C GLU A 126 4.76 -3.01 2.86
N GLU A 127 5.21 -4.23 2.53
CA GLU A 127 6.45 -4.44 1.77
C GLU A 127 6.43 -3.71 0.41
N MET A 128 5.28 -3.73 -0.29
CA MET A 128 5.13 -3.01 -1.56
C MET A 128 5.25 -1.50 -1.38
N LYS A 129 4.60 -0.94 -0.36
CA LYS A 129 4.69 0.49 -0.03
C LYS A 129 6.12 0.94 0.25
N HIS A 130 6.86 0.16 1.04
CA HIS A 130 8.27 0.44 1.33
C HIS A 130 9.12 0.44 0.05
N LYS A 131 8.98 -0.60 -0.79
CA LYS A 131 9.71 -0.67 -2.06
C LYS A 131 9.36 0.48 -3.01
N LEU A 132 8.08 0.86 -3.07
CA LEU A 132 7.65 2.00 -3.87
C LEU A 132 8.31 3.31 -3.39
N LYS A 133 8.42 3.49 -2.07
CA LYS A 133 9.12 4.62 -1.47
C LYS A 133 10.61 4.62 -1.82
N ASP A 134 11.28 3.47 -1.70
CA ASP A 134 12.70 3.33 -2.05
C ASP A 134 12.95 3.62 -3.54
N MET A 135 12.07 3.15 -4.41
CA MET A 135 12.16 3.44 -5.85
C MET A 135 11.97 4.93 -6.16
N ASN A 136 11.04 5.60 -5.47
CA ASN A 136 10.85 7.05 -5.58
C ASN A 136 12.09 7.82 -5.12
N LEU A 137 12.72 7.40 -4.02
CA LEU A 137 13.98 7.96 -3.55
C LEU A 137 15.10 7.78 -4.58
N ARG A 138 15.22 6.58 -5.14
CA ARG A 138 16.20 6.28 -6.19
C ARG A 138 16.00 7.12 -7.44
N ARG A 139 14.76 7.38 -7.82
CA ARG A 139 14.42 8.31 -8.91
C ARG A 139 14.93 9.72 -8.63
N LEU A 140 14.73 10.22 -7.41
CA LEU A 140 15.20 11.55 -7.01
C LEU A 140 16.72 11.64 -7.04
N GLU A 141 17.43 10.62 -6.58
CA GLU A 141 18.90 10.54 -6.67
C GLU A 141 19.39 10.60 -8.13
N LEU A 142 18.74 9.83 -9.01
CA LEU A 142 19.10 9.82 -10.45
C LEU A 142 18.82 11.17 -11.11
N MET A 143 17.69 11.80 -10.80
CA MET A 143 17.38 13.15 -11.27
C MET A 143 18.40 14.18 -10.80
N GLY A 144 18.82 14.10 -9.54
CA GLY A 144 19.87 14.97 -8.99
C GLY A 144 21.20 14.81 -9.74
N ARG A 145 21.62 13.56 -9.99
CA ARG A 145 22.85 13.27 -10.75
C ARG A 145 22.76 13.76 -12.20
N GLU A 146 21.61 13.55 -12.87
CA GLU A 146 21.40 14.04 -14.23
C GLU A 146 21.45 15.57 -14.29
N ASN A 147 20.81 16.26 -13.36
CA ASN A 147 20.82 17.72 -13.28
C ASN A 147 22.26 18.25 -13.04
N THR A 148 23.01 17.63 -12.14
CA THR A 148 24.41 17.99 -11.90
C THR A 148 25.26 17.77 -13.15
N ALA A 149 25.10 16.64 -13.84
CA ALA A 149 25.84 16.35 -15.06
C ALA A 149 25.50 17.34 -16.20
N ARG A 150 24.22 17.69 -16.34
CA ARG A 150 23.78 18.71 -17.32
C ARG A 150 24.30 20.10 -16.99
N ALA A 151 24.32 20.48 -15.71
CA ALA A 151 24.89 21.76 -15.26
C ALA A 151 26.39 21.82 -15.54
N GLN A 152 27.15 20.75 -15.22
CA GLN A 152 28.58 20.66 -15.52
C GLN A 152 28.86 20.71 -17.02
N ALA A 153 28.08 19.99 -17.84
CA ALA A 153 28.23 20.06 -19.29
C ALA A 153 28.00 21.46 -19.86
N LYS A 154 26.95 22.18 -19.34
CA LYS A 154 26.71 23.57 -19.73
C LYS A 154 27.81 24.52 -19.25
N MET A 155 28.28 24.38 -18.01
CA MET A 155 29.42 25.16 -17.50
C MET A 155 30.70 24.95 -18.36
N ASN A 156 31.02 23.69 -18.69
CA ASN A 156 32.14 23.38 -19.56
C ASN A 156 32.00 24.04 -20.94
N THR A 157 30.77 23.98 -21.53
CA THR A 157 30.49 24.65 -22.80
C THR A 157 30.70 26.15 -22.74
N VAL A 158 30.29 26.81 -21.64
CA VAL A 158 30.44 28.24 -21.41
C VAL A 158 31.96 28.60 -21.20
N LEU A 159 32.66 27.80 -20.40
CA LEU A 159 34.11 28.00 -20.15
C LEU A 159 34.94 27.84 -21.42
N HIS A 160 34.61 26.87 -22.26
CA HIS A 160 35.29 26.68 -23.54
C HIS A 160 34.88 27.70 -24.64
N SER A 161 33.71 28.37 -24.46
CA SER A 161 33.28 29.45 -25.38
C SER A 161 33.74 30.86 -24.90
N SER A 162 34.37 30.96 -23.74
CA SER A 162 34.69 32.24 -23.10
C SER A 162 35.93 32.97 -23.62
N GLU A 163 36.42 32.70 -24.83
CA GLU A 163 37.30 33.65 -25.53
C GLU A 163 36.53 34.94 -25.96
N ARG A 164 35.20 35.03 -25.78
CA ARG A 164 34.39 36.22 -26.05
C ARG A 164 33.44 36.58 -24.93
N SER A 165 33.98 37.39 -23.97
CA SER A 165 33.34 38.58 -23.34
C SER A 165 31.93 38.49 -22.71
N TYR A 166 31.87 39.00 -21.46
CA TYR A 166 30.75 39.68 -20.71
C TYR A 166 29.32 39.04 -20.68
N ALA A 167 28.93 38.22 -21.60
CA ALA A 167 27.63 37.50 -21.54
C ALA A 167 27.63 36.28 -20.60
N SER A 168 28.77 35.93 -20.01
CA SER A 168 28.90 34.77 -19.15
C SER A 168 28.33 34.95 -17.74
N GLN A 169 28.43 36.16 -17.18
CA GLN A 169 28.00 36.47 -15.82
C GLN A 169 26.47 36.33 -15.65
N ALA A 170 25.71 36.93 -16.59
CA ALA A 170 24.24 36.84 -16.57
C ALA A 170 23.73 35.40 -16.75
N ARG A 171 24.46 34.56 -17.48
CA ARG A 171 24.13 33.13 -17.65
C ARG A 171 24.49 32.28 -16.42
N PHE A 172 25.48 32.68 -15.65
CA PHE A 172 25.80 32.04 -14.36
C PHE A 172 24.70 32.31 -13.35
N ASP A 173 24.24 33.56 -13.21
CA ASP A 173 23.15 33.93 -12.30
C ASP A 173 21.81 33.27 -12.69
N GLU A 174 21.58 33.04 -13.97
CA GLU A 174 20.39 32.34 -14.45
C GLU A 174 20.46 30.83 -14.16
N MET A 175 21.65 30.24 -14.22
CA MET A 175 21.89 28.84 -13.94
C MET A 175 21.79 28.55 -12.44
N GLU A 176 22.34 29.44 -11.57
CA GLU A 176 22.22 29.35 -10.14
C GLU A 176 20.76 29.40 -9.69
N ARG A 177 19.99 30.35 -10.21
CA ARG A 177 18.54 30.44 -9.97
C ARG A 177 17.75 29.25 -10.52
N TYR A 178 18.22 28.57 -11.54
CA TYR A 178 17.62 27.35 -12.06
C TYR A 178 17.89 26.15 -11.13
N ILE A 179 19.11 26.02 -10.62
CA ILE A 179 19.49 24.97 -9.63
C ILE A 179 18.68 25.15 -8.35
N ASP A 180 18.60 26.35 -7.80
CA ASP A 180 17.83 26.67 -6.59
C ASP A 180 16.33 26.34 -6.74
N ARG A 181 15.75 26.60 -7.91
CA ARG A 181 14.37 26.22 -8.21
C ARG A 181 14.17 24.72 -8.26
N LEU A 182 15.13 23.97 -8.79
CA LEU A 182 15.05 22.50 -8.83
C LEU A 182 15.20 21.89 -7.44
N GLU A 183 16.11 22.41 -6.61
CA GLU A 183 16.26 21.98 -5.23
C GLU A 183 14.99 22.24 -4.43
N TYR A 184 14.39 23.43 -4.57
CA TYR A 184 13.13 23.76 -3.93
C TYR A 184 11.98 22.86 -4.39
N GLN A 185 11.86 22.53 -5.68
CA GLN A 185 10.85 21.60 -6.20
C GLN A 185 11.03 20.18 -5.68
N VAL A 186 12.26 19.69 -5.63
CA VAL A 186 12.61 18.37 -5.09
C VAL A 186 12.24 18.30 -3.60
N GLN A 187 12.61 19.30 -2.83
CA GLN A 187 12.33 19.39 -1.40
C GLN A 187 10.83 19.50 -1.10
N THR A 188 10.09 20.31 -1.86
CA THR A 188 8.65 20.48 -1.70
C THR A 188 7.87 19.21 -2.06
N ASN A 189 8.26 18.50 -3.11
CA ASN A 189 7.64 17.22 -3.49
C ASN A 189 7.97 16.11 -2.50
N TYR A 190 9.16 16.12 -1.91
CA TYR A 190 9.55 15.20 -0.84
C TYR A 190 8.66 15.39 0.40
N TYR A 191 8.49 16.64 0.88
CA TYR A 191 7.66 16.94 2.04
C TYR A 191 6.17 16.56 1.83
N ARG A 192 5.62 16.75 0.65
CA ARG A 192 4.23 16.39 0.35
C ARG A 192 3.95 14.90 0.28
N SER A 193 4.96 14.09 0.06
CA SER A 193 4.82 12.62 -0.10
C SER A 193 5.17 11.82 1.15
N THR A 194 5.66 12.47 2.22
CA THR A 194 6.15 11.78 3.41
C THR A 194 5.04 11.35 4.37
N ILE A 195 5.30 10.26 5.10
CA ILE A 195 4.50 9.77 6.22
C ILE A 195 4.22 10.92 7.21
N ASP A 196 5.18 11.80 7.43
CA ASP A 196 5.09 12.92 8.38
C ASP A 196 3.93 13.86 8.04
N ALA A 197 3.75 14.23 6.76
CA ALA A 197 2.62 15.06 6.34
C ALA A 197 1.26 14.35 6.52
N LYS A 198 1.23 13.02 6.33
CA LYS A 198 0.02 12.21 6.56
C LYS A 198 -0.25 12.01 8.05
N THR A 199 0.79 11.79 8.85
CA THR A 199 0.68 11.64 10.30
C THR A 199 0.22 12.97 10.93
N GLU A 200 0.77 14.09 10.53
CA GLU A 200 0.33 15.42 10.97
C GLU A 200 -1.13 15.72 10.60
N ALA A 201 -1.57 15.29 9.42
CA ALA A 201 -2.97 15.42 9.01
C ALA A 201 -3.91 14.53 9.84
N LEU A 202 -3.47 13.33 10.22
CA LEU A 202 -4.21 12.42 11.10
C LEU A 202 -4.24 12.94 12.55
N GLU A 203 -3.14 13.47 13.06
CA GLU A 203 -3.07 14.08 14.40
C GLU A 203 -4.02 15.28 14.50
N LYS A 204 -4.02 16.17 13.51
CA LYS A 204 -4.97 17.30 13.44
C LYS A 204 -6.43 16.84 13.35
N GLY A 205 -6.71 15.74 12.62
CA GLY A 205 -8.04 15.12 12.55
C GLY A 205 -8.50 14.59 13.91
N LEU A 206 -7.63 13.90 14.63
CA LEU A 206 -7.91 13.35 15.96
C LEU A 206 -8.08 14.45 17.04
N GLU A 207 -7.38 15.56 16.92
CA GLU A 207 -7.55 16.72 17.82
C GLU A 207 -8.90 17.42 17.60
N LEU A 208 -9.35 17.55 16.34
CA LEU A 208 -10.66 18.11 16.01
C LEU A 208 -11.83 17.23 16.49
N GLU A 209 -11.68 15.92 16.48
CA GLU A 209 -12.69 14.99 17.03
C GLU A 209 -12.79 15.09 18.55
N LYS A 210 -11.68 15.29 19.25
CA LYS A 210 -11.66 15.47 20.73
C LYS A 210 -12.30 16.80 21.18
N THR A 211 -12.28 17.83 20.35
CA THR A 211 -12.89 19.14 20.68
C THR A 211 -14.39 19.20 20.34
N ASN A 212 -14.92 18.23 19.58
CA ASN A 212 -16.32 18.17 19.17
C ASN A 212 -17.19 17.17 19.96
N THR A 213 -16.70 16.62 21.06
CA THR A 213 -17.54 15.81 21.97
C THR A 213 -18.25 16.73 22.95
N PRO A 214 -19.56 16.97 22.83
CA PRO A 214 -20.30 17.76 23.81
C PRO A 214 -20.46 16.93 25.09
N SER A 215 -20.17 17.56 26.23
CA SER A 215 -20.38 17.06 27.60
C SER A 215 -21.87 16.85 27.90
#